data_b41b255a323a0651265f8fad27066f84
#
_entry.id   b41b255a323a0651265f8fad27066f84
#
_cell.length_a   1.000
_cell.length_b   1.000
_cell.length_c   1.000
_cell.angle_alpha   90.00
_cell.angle_beta   90.00
_cell.angle_gamma   90.00
#
_symmetry.space_group_name_H-M   'P 1'
#
loop_
_entity.id
_entity.type
_entity.pdbx_description
1 polymer ?
#
loop_
_entity_poly.entity_id
_entity_poly.type
_entity_poly.pdbx_seq_one_letter_code
_entity_poly.pdbx_strand_id
1 'polypeptide(L)'
;MQASFFLRNVPLVVLFNNRESGLATLATIVRIVLTVAASALFLPLGLTGAMWALAATTVPCMVEFALTHLFARRYVREIPDVPAEGGGPCDARRQFRFTLPLSLGGFLLATAPSVIAAFVNRTAGGISMLAVHYATIGFANPVGYGALRMQALAIQFPPEYPGDRRVLHYAASAGLVLGLLPLLLAVPGLGDWIFLDFMNLEPENLGHARLVMCCYAVWPVFQCIRGYVEGYAAWIRHPSAVLCGQIAYVTGLTLTLVLAFALGAPGWFIGFAAVFAATLAATAAVLTSLRAFSRQDV
;
A
#
# COMPACT_ATOMS: atom_id res chain seq x y z
N MET A 1 4.39 16.89 -2.13
CA MET A 1 3.58 15.67 -2.00
C MET A 1 4.23 14.62 -1.08
N GLN A 2 5.42 14.09 -1.34
CA GLN A 2 6.07 13.07 -0.49
C GLN A 2 6.23 13.53 0.98
N ALA A 3 6.71 14.75 1.22
CA ALA A 3 6.86 15.29 2.57
C ALA A 3 5.55 15.30 3.37
N SER A 4 4.43 15.65 2.74
CA SER A 4 3.10 15.66 3.38
C SER A 4 2.66 14.26 3.80
N PHE A 5 2.94 13.25 2.99
CA PHE A 5 2.67 11.86 3.35
C PHE A 5 3.50 11.39 4.55
N PHE A 6 4.77 11.77 4.64
CA PHE A 6 5.61 11.44 5.79
C PHE A 6 5.16 12.16 7.06
N LEU A 7 4.92 13.46 6.98
CA LEU A 7 4.46 14.26 8.13
C LEU A 7 3.12 13.77 8.68
N ARG A 8 2.21 13.34 7.82
CA ARG A 8 0.92 12.76 8.22
C ARG A 8 1.04 11.49 9.05
N ASN A 9 2.06 10.67 8.81
CA ASN A 9 2.19 9.39 9.50
C ASN A 9 2.40 9.56 11.01
N VAL A 10 3.07 10.63 11.44
CA VAL A 10 3.33 10.88 12.87
C VAL A 10 2.03 11.04 13.67
N PRO A 11 1.11 11.97 13.34
CA PRO A 11 -0.15 12.08 14.08
C PRO A 11 -1.07 10.86 13.90
N LEU A 12 -1.00 10.14 12.77
CA LEU A 12 -1.76 8.90 12.59
C LEU A 12 -1.31 7.81 13.56
N VAL A 13 -0.01 7.64 13.78
CA VAL A 13 0.52 6.67 14.76
C VAL A 13 0.05 7.02 16.17
N VAL A 14 0.04 8.31 16.53
CA VAL A 14 -0.48 8.75 17.83
C VAL A 14 -1.95 8.38 18.01
N LEU A 15 -2.79 8.61 16.99
CA LEU A 15 -4.20 8.25 17.02
C LEU A 15 -4.40 6.73 17.14
N PHE A 16 -3.64 5.93 16.38
CA PHE A 16 -3.73 4.47 16.45
C PHE A 16 -3.29 3.91 17.81
N ASN A 17 -2.21 4.44 18.38
CA ASN A 17 -1.74 4.02 19.71
C ASN A 17 -2.76 4.34 20.81
N ASN A 18 -3.55 5.40 20.65
CA ASN A 18 -4.64 5.76 21.56
C ASN A 18 -5.98 5.11 21.18
N ARG A 19 -6.00 4.13 20.27
CA ARG A 19 -7.20 3.40 19.81
C ARG A 19 -8.25 4.28 19.13
N GLU A 20 -7.88 5.46 18.66
CA GLU A 20 -8.73 6.43 17.96
C GLU A 20 -8.71 6.22 16.44
N SER A 21 -8.86 4.98 16.01
CA SER A 21 -8.89 4.63 14.59
C SER A 21 -10.03 5.31 13.83
N GLY A 22 -11.15 5.62 14.52
CA GLY A 22 -12.29 6.31 13.94
C GLY A 22 -11.94 7.72 13.45
N LEU A 23 -11.18 8.50 14.24
CA LEU A 23 -10.70 9.83 13.86
C LEU A 23 -9.71 9.79 12.71
N ALA A 24 -8.80 8.80 12.71
CA ALA A 24 -7.88 8.56 11.61
C ALA A 24 -8.62 8.23 10.31
N THR A 25 -9.65 7.37 10.39
CA THR A 25 -10.50 7.00 9.26
C THR A 25 -11.29 8.20 8.74
N LEU A 26 -11.86 9.01 9.62
CA LEU A 26 -12.59 10.23 9.24
C LEU A 26 -11.71 11.19 8.45
N ALA A 27 -10.49 11.46 8.92
CA ALA A 27 -9.55 12.32 8.19
C ALA A 27 -9.23 11.76 6.78
N THR A 28 -9.09 10.45 6.65
CA THR A 28 -8.86 9.78 5.36
C THR A 28 -10.09 9.88 4.44
N ILE A 29 -11.30 9.70 4.96
CA ILE A 29 -12.56 9.87 4.20
C ILE A 29 -12.66 11.31 3.68
N VAL A 30 -12.43 12.31 4.54
CA VAL A 30 -12.42 13.72 4.14
C VAL A 30 -11.40 13.96 3.00
N ARG A 31 -10.21 13.41 3.09
CA ARG A 31 -9.22 13.49 2.01
C ARG A 31 -9.75 12.91 0.70
N ILE A 32 -10.37 11.73 0.74
CA ILE A 32 -10.90 11.07 -0.47
C ILE A 32 -11.97 11.95 -1.12
N VAL A 33 -12.95 12.42 -0.32
CA VAL A 33 -14.01 13.30 -0.80
C VAL A 33 -13.43 14.58 -1.39
N LEU A 34 -12.48 15.21 -0.70
CA LEU A 34 -11.80 16.41 -1.21
C LEU A 34 -10.99 16.14 -2.46
N THR A 35 -10.39 14.96 -2.62
CA THR A 35 -9.66 14.60 -3.84
C THR A 35 -10.61 14.55 -5.04
N VAL A 36 -11.77 13.92 -4.88
CA VAL A 36 -12.81 13.88 -5.92
C VAL A 36 -13.33 15.29 -6.25
N ALA A 37 -13.66 16.06 -5.21
CA ALA A 37 -14.14 17.44 -5.38
C ALA A 37 -13.07 18.33 -6.02
N ALA A 38 -11.82 18.28 -5.58
CA ALA A 38 -10.72 19.06 -6.15
C ALA A 38 -10.46 18.68 -7.61
N SER A 39 -10.57 17.39 -7.95
CA SER A 39 -10.44 16.93 -9.32
C SER A 39 -11.48 17.59 -10.26
N ALA A 40 -12.72 17.72 -9.79
CA ALA A 40 -13.77 18.39 -10.55
C ALA A 40 -13.62 19.92 -10.58
N LEU A 41 -13.25 20.54 -9.42
CA LEU A 41 -13.16 22.00 -9.28
C LEU A 41 -11.95 22.62 -9.99
N PHE A 42 -10.85 21.89 -10.14
CA PHE A 42 -9.62 22.43 -10.73
C PHE A 42 -9.65 22.42 -12.27
N LEU A 43 -10.55 21.66 -12.91
CA LEU A 43 -10.74 21.68 -14.36
C LEU A 43 -11.16 23.08 -14.88
N PRO A 44 -12.21 23.74 -14.33
CA PRO A 44 -12.63 25.06 -14.78
C PRO A 44 -11.61 26.16 -14.46
N LEU A 45 -10.65 25.90 -13.55
CA LEU A 45 -9.57 26.85 -13.24
C LEU A 45 -8.42 26.80 -14.26
N GLY A 46 -8.55 26.02 -15.34
CA GLY A 46 -7.54 25.90 -16.40
C GLY A 46 -6.31 25.08 -16.01
N LEU A 47 -6.34 24.37 -14.89
CA LEU A 47 -5.28 23.43 -14.53
C LEU A 47 -5.41 22.18 -15.40
N THR A 48 -4.35 21.85 -16.13
CA THR A 48 -4.33 20.68 -17.02
C THR A 48 -3.12 19.80 -16.79
N GLY A 49 -3.21 18.55 -17.24
CA GLY A 49 -2.10 17.58 -17.21
C GLY A 49 -1.54 17.35 -15.80
N ALA A 50 -0.22 17.39 -15.70
CA ALA A 50 0.49 17.07 -14.44
C ALA A 50 0.20 18.08 -13.31
N MET A 51 -0.03 19.34 -13.62
CA MET A 51 -0.34 20.38 -12.62
C MET A 51 -1.70 20.13 -11.99
N TRP A 52 -2.70 19.76 -12.77
CA TRP A 52 -4.01 19.36 -12.27
C TRP A 52 -3.92 18.15 -11.34
N ALA A 53 -3.24 17.08 -11.77
CA ALA A 53 -3.07 15.87 -10.97
C ALA A 53 -2.31 16.15 -9.65
N LEU A 54 -1.26 16.97 -9.70
CA LEU A 54 -0.48 17.37 -8.54
C LEU A 54 -1.31 18.18 -7.55
N ALA A 55 -2.07 19.18 -8.01
CA ALA A 55 -2.93 20.01 -7.16
C ALA A 55 -4.06 19.20 -6.55
N ALA A 56 -4.77 18.39 -7.35
CA ALA A 56 -5.88 17.54 -6.92
C ALA A 56 -5.49 16.49 -5.86
N THR A 57 -4.23 16.09 -5.82
CA THR A 57 -3.74 15.14 -4.81
C THR A 57 -3.06 15.81 -3.62
N THR A 58 -2.33 16.92 -3.83
CA THR A 58 -1.55 17.56 -2.77
C THR A 58 -2.42 18.34 -1.79
N VAL A 59 -3.41 19.09 -2.30
CA VAL A 59 -4.29 19.91 -1.44
C VAL A 59 -5.06 19.04 -0.45
N PRO A 60 -5.77 17.95 -0.86
CA PRO A 60 -6.44 17.07 0.08
C PRO A 60 -5.50 16.37 1.07
N CYS A 61 -4.27 16.03 0.66
CA CYS A 61 -3.27 15.47 1.57
C CYS A 61 -2.85 16.46 2.68
N MET A 62 -2.73 17.75 2.35
CA MET A 62 -2.44 18.79 3.33
C MET A 62 -3.60 18.96 4.32
N VAL A 63 -4.84 18.89 3.84
CA VAL A 63 -6.02 18.94 4.71
C VAL A 63 -6.07 17.72 5.63
N GLU A 64 -5.82 16.52 5.12
CA GLU A 64 -5.74 15.31 5.95
C GLU A 64 -4.64 15.43 7.02
N PHE A 65 -3.47 15.95 6.66
CA PHE A 65 -2.40 16.20 7.62
C PHE A 65 -2.83 17.17 8.71
N ALA A 66 -3.46 18.30 8.34
CA ALA A 66 -3.95 19.30 9.30
C ALA A 66 -5.01 18.71 10.25
N LEU A 67 -5.96 17.93 9.72
CA LEU A 67 -6.99 17.26 10.51
C LEU A 67 -6.40 16.21 11.46
N THR A 68 -5.53 15.36 10.98
CA THR A 68 -4.88 14.33 11.82
C THR A 68 -4.03 14.98 12.92
N HIS A 69 -3.33 16.06 12.62
CA HIS A 69 -2.56 16.82 13.60
C HIS A 69 -3.48 17.45 14.65
N LEU A 70 -4.60 18.05 14.23
CA LEU A 70 -5.60 18.63 15.13
C LEU A 70 -6.18 17.57 16.09
N PHE A 71 -6.56 16.41 15.56
CA PHE A 71 -7.10 15.30 16.34
C PHE A 71 -6.07 14.70 17.30
N ALA A 72 -4.81 14.56 16.87
CA ALA A 72 -3.74 14.01 17.69
C ALA A 72 -3.24 14.98 18.77
N ARG A 73 -3.47 16.29 18.64
CA ARG A 73 -2.87 17.34 19.48
C ARG A 73 -3.09 17.14 20.97
N ARG A 74 -4.29 16.67 21.38
CA ARG A 74 -4.58 16.41 22.79
C ARG A 74 -3.72 15.26 23.35
N TYR A 75 -3.56 14.19 22.59
CA TYR A 75 -2.78 13.01 22.97
C TYR A 75 -1.27 13.29 22.98
N VAL A 76 -0.79 14.12 22.05
CA VAL A 76 0.61 14.56 22.03
C VAL A 76 0.96 15.35 23.29
N ARG A 77 0.03 16.17 23.80
CA ARG A 77 0.23 16.95 25.06
C ARG A 77 0.27 16.06 26.30
N GLU A 78 -0.31 14.88 26.26
CA GLU A 78 -0.32 13.91 27.36
C GLU A 78 0.93 13.02 27.37
N ILE A 79 1.77 13.08 26.31
CA ILE A 79 3.04 12.36 26.27
C ILE A 79 4.00 13.02 27.26
N PRO A 80 4.50 12.30 28.29
CA PRO A 80 5.40 12.86 29.27
C PRO A 80 6.74 13.24 28.61
N ASP A 81 7.26 14.41 28.98
CA ASP A 81 8.57 14.91 28.49
C ASP A 81 9.76 14.07 29.00
N VAL A 82 9.52 13.23 30.00
CA VAL A 82 10.54 12.36 30.60
C VAL A 82 10.40 10.95 30.07
N PRO A 83 11.48 10.30 29.62
CA PRO A 83 11.43 8.90 29.22
C PRO A 83 10.91 8.03 30.38
N ALA A 84 10.05 7.06 30.08
CA ALA A 84 9.66 6.05 31.06
C ALA A 84 10.91 5.36 31.64
N GLU A 85 10.85 4.99 32.93
CA GLU A 85 11.95 4.29 33.61
C GLU A 85 12.43 3.10 32.76
N GLY A 86 13.71 3.07 32.41
CA GLY A 86 14.31 2.09 31.49
C GLY A 86 14.34 2.48 30.02
N GLY A 87 13.67 3.55 29.62
CA GLY A 87 13.81 4.16 28.29
C GLY A 87 15.05 5.02 28.23
N GLY A 88 16.07 4.59 27.47
CA GLY A 88 17.24 5.45 27.20
C GLY A 88 16.81 6.74 26.49
N PRO A 89 17.62 7.82 26.57
CA PRO A 89 17.34 9.10 25.95
C PRO A 89 16.99 8.89 24.47
N CYS A 90 15.97 9.62 24.00
CA CYS A 90 15.56 9.60 22.60
C CYS A 90 16.68 10.23 21.75
N ASP A 91 17.72 9.43 21.47
CA ASP A 91 18.86 9.87 20.65
C ASP A 91 18.41 9.92 19.18
N ALA A 92 18.51 11.09 18.56
CA ALA A 92 18.21 11.31 17.15
C ALA A 92 18.95 10.32 16.25
N ARG A 93 20.16 9.91 16.61
CA ARG A 93 20.94 8.90 15.89
C ARG A 93 20.29 7.52 15.95
N ARG A 94 19.76 7.11 17.11
CA ARG A 94 19.04 5.83 17.28
C ARG A 94 17.76 5.84 16.48
N GLN A 95 17.00 6.93 16.51
CA GLN A 95 15.79 7.10 15.75
C GLN A 95 16.05 7.10 14.25
N PHE A 96 17.10 7.79 13.80
CA PHE A 96 17.51 7.79 12.40
C PHE A 96 17.88 6.38 11.92
N ARG A 97 18.68 5.64 12.69
CA ARG A 97 19.05 4.24 12.37
C ARG A 97 17.84 3.31 12.26
N PHE A 98 16.80 3.55 13.08
CA PHE A 98 15.56 2.79 13.01
C PHE A 98 14.71 3.18 11.79
N THR A 99 14.61 4.48 11.51
CA THR A 99 13.73 5.01 10.46
C THR A 99 14.33 4.87 9.05
N LEU A 100 15.68 4.96 8.93
CA LEU A 100 16.36 4.92 7.63
C LEU A 100 16.03 3.67 6.81
N PRO A 101 16.08 2.44 7.34
CA PRO A 101 15.70 1.23 6.59
C PRO A 101 14.26 1.28 6.07
N LEU A 102 13.32 1.76 6.91
CA LEU A 102 11.91 1.88 6.54
C LEU A 102 11.70 2.93 5.43
N SER A 103 12.42 4.05 5.51
CA SER A 103 12.35 5.12 4.50
C SER A 103 12.93 4.68 3.16
N LEU A 104 14.07 4.00 3.18
CA LEU A 104 14.69 3.44 1.97
C LEU A 104 13.76 2.42 1.30
N GLY A 105 13.13 1.57 2.10
CA GLY A 105 12.16 0.62 1.58
C GLY A 105 10.95 1.29 0.95
N GLY A 106 10.41 2.33 1.57
CA GLY A 106 9.32 3.13 1.01
C GLY A 106 9.71 3.79 -0.32
N PHE A 107 10.94 4.28 -0.43
CA PHE A 107 11.48 4.83 -1.68
C PHE A 107 11.55 3.76 -2.77
N LEU A 108 12.07 2.57 -2.46
CA LEU A 108 12.15 1.45 -3.40
C LEU A 108 10.75 1.06 -3.92
N LEU A 109 9.77 0.95 -3.03
CA LEU A 109 8.39 0.65 -3.42
C LEU A 109 7.78 1.71 -4.33
N ALA A 110 8.13 2.98 -4.15
CA ALA A 110 7.64 4.09 -4.97
C ALA A 110 8.14 4.02 -6.43
N THR A 111 9.23 3.29 -6.72
CA THR A 111 9.73 3.08 -8.09
C THR A 111 8.97 2.00 -8.86
N ALA A 112 8.32 1.07 -8.17
CA ALA A 112 7.66 -0.09 -8.76
C ALA A 112 6.67 0.25 -9.90
N PRO A 113 5.75 1.23 -9.77
CA PRO A 113 4.81 1.56 -10.84
C PRO A 113 5.51 2.01 -12.13
N SER A 114 6.60 2.78 -12.01
CA SER A 114 7.36 3.26 -13.17
C SER A 114 8.08 2.11 -13.88
N VAL A 115 8.62 1.16 -13.13
CA VAL A 115 9.26 -0.03 -13.70
C VAL A 115 8.24 -0.90 -14.44
N ILE A 116 7.07 -1.16 -13.83
CA ILE A 116 6.00 -1.93 -14.47
C ILE A 116 5.56 -1.24 -15.77
N ALA A 117 5.28 0.06 -15.72
CA ALA A 117 4.85 0.82 -16.88
C ALA A 117 5.86 0.75 -18.04
N ALA A 118 7.17 0.82 -17.73
CA ALA A 118 8.23 0.72 -18.71
C ALA A 118 8.25 -0.63 -19.43
N PHE A 119 7.96 -1.73 -18.73
CA PHE A 119 7.88 -3.07 -19.33
C PHE A 119 6.58 -3.27 -20.11
N VAL A 120 5.43 -2.92 -19.53
CA VAL A 120 4.12 -3.04 -20.19
C VAL A 120 4.11 -2.26 -21.50
N ASN A 121 4.64 -1.03 -21.52
CA ASN A 121 4.71 -0.20 -22.73
C ASN A 121 5.55 -0.81 -23.86
N ARG A 122 6.46 -1.72 -23.56
CA ARG A 122 7.29 -2.43 -24.54
C ARG A 122 6.66 -3.72 -25.08
N THR A 123 5.52 -4.15 -24.57
CA THR A 123 4.80 -5.33 -25.07
C THR A 123 4.03 -5.02 -26.36
N ALA A 124 3.58 -6.06 -27.05
CA ALA A 124 2.66 -5.90 -28.17
C ALA A 124 1.39 -5.18 -27.71
N GLY A 125 1.00 -4.12 -28.42
CA GLY A 125 -0.12 -3.25 -28.03
C GLY A 125 0.21 -2.31 -26.85
N GLY A 126 1.48 -2.00 -26.59
CA GLY A 126 2.01 -1.33 -25.41
C GLY A 126 1.16 -0.20 -24.83
N ILE A 127 0.72 0.76 -25.65
CA ILE A 127 -0.10 1.90 -25.16
C ILE A 127 -1.47 1.44 -24.67
N SER A 128 -2.15 0.57 -25.41
CA SER A 128 -3.48 0.05 -25.00
C SER A 128 -3.36 -0.87 -23.79
N MET A 129 -2.31 -1.70 -23.71
CA MET A 129 -2.04 -2.53 -22.54
C MET A 129 -1.68 -1.70 -21.30
N LEU A 130 -1.02 -0.56 -21.49
CA LEU A 130 -0.73 0.39 -20.42
C LEU A 130 -2.02 1.04 -19.89
N ALA A 131 -2.98 1.35 -20.77
CA ALA A 131 -4.31 1.82 -20.38
C ALA A 131 -5.04 0.78 -19.53
N VAL A 132 -5.04 -0.50 -19.94
CA VAL A 132 -5.60 -1.62 -19.16
C VAL A 132 -4.93 -1.72 -17.79
N HIS A 133 -3.60 -1.66 -17.76
CA HIS A 133 -2.85 -1.73 -16.51
C HIS A 133 -3.23 -0.60 -15.55
N TYR A 134 -3.24 0.65 -16.01
CA TYR A 134 -3.59 1.79 -15.14
C TYR A 134 -5.05 1.79 -14.73
N ALA A 135 -5.98 1.39 -15.60
CA ALA A 135 -7.38 1.25 -15.26
C ALA A 135 -7.59 0.22 -14.14
N THR A 136 -6.97 -0.96 -14.26
CA THR A 136 -7.14 -2.05 -13.29
C THR A 136 -6.39 -1.79 -11.99
N ILE A 137 -5.14 -1.34 -12.04
CA ILE A 137 -4.34 -1.05 -10.84
C ILE A 137 -4.89 0.15 -10.07
N GLY A 138 -5.55 1.10 -10.75
CA GLY A 138 -6.24 2.23 -10.14
C GLY A 138 -7.30 1.80 -9.12
N PHE A 139 -8.01 0.71 -9.38
CA PHE A 139 -8.96 0.10 -8.44
C PHE A 139 -8.32 -0.92 -7.50
N ALA A 140 -7.34 -1.68 -7.96
CA ALA A 140 -6.67 -2.67 -7.12
C ALA A 140 -5.81 -2.04 -6.02
N ASN A 141 -5.13 -0.93 -6.29
CA ASN A 141 -4.26 -0.25 -5.33
C ASN A 141 -4.96 0.21 -4.04
N PRO A 142 -6.12 0.88 -4.06
CA PRO A 142 -6.85 1.22 -2.83
C PRO A 142 -7.14 0.01 -1.97
N VAL A 143 -7.53 -1.11 -2.60
CA VAL A 143 -7.77 -2.40 -1.92
C VAL A 143 -6.48 -2.94 -1.33
N GLY A 144 -5.39 -2.94 -2.09
CA GLY A 144 -4.06 -3.37 -1.64
C GLY A 144 -3.50 -2.52 -0.50
N TYR A 145 -3.68 -1.20 -0.54
CA TYR A 145 -3.28 -0.31 0.56
C TYR A 145 -4.14 -0.51 1.80
N GLY A 146 -5.45 -0.77 1.64
CA GLY A 146 -6.32 -1.17 2.74
C GLY A 146 -5.85 -2.47 3.38
N ALA A 147 -5.49 -3.45 2.57
CA ALA A 147 -4.95 -4.73 3.01
C ALA A 147 -3.63 -4.58 3.80
N LEU A 148 -2.72 -3.70 3.39
CA LEU A 148 -1.48 -3.42 4.12
C LEU A 148 -1.70 -2.80 5.50
N ARG A 149 -2.89 -2.22 5.79
CA ARG A 149 -3.23 -1.72 7.12
C ARG A 149 -3.29 -2.81 8.20
N MET A 150 -3.30 -4.09 7.82
CA MET A 150 -3.10 -5.19 8.76
C MET A 150 -1.78 -5.09 9.52
N GLN A 151 -0.80 -4.32 9.02
CA GLN A 151 0.42 -3.97 9.74
C GLN A 151 0.12 -3.25 11.07
N ALA A 152 -0.77 -2.27 11.06
CA ALA A 152 -1.16 -1.56 12.28
C ALA A 152 -1.89 -2.47 13.26
N LEU A 153 -2.74 -3.37 12.75
CA LEU A 153 -3.47 -4.34 13.58
C LEU A 153 -2.52 -5.30 14.30
N ALA A 154 -1.49 -5.80 13.61
CA ALA A 154 -0.50 -6.69 14.22
C ALA A 154 0.33 -5.99 15.33
N ILE A 155 0.53 -4.67 15.23
CA ILE A 155 1.20 -3.88 16.25
C ILE A 155 0.28 -3.64 17.47
N GLN A 156 -1.02 -3.38 17.23
CA GLN A 156 -1.99 -3.09 18.29
C GLN A 156 -2.45 -4.34 19.05
N PHE A 157 -2.49 -5.48 18.38
CA PHE A 157 -2.92 -6.76 18.91
C PHE A 157 -1.81 -7.81 18.71
N PRO A 158 -0.69 -7.68 19.44
CA PRO A 158 0.40 -8.62 19.33
C PRO A 158 -0.03 -10.01 19.81
N PRO A 159 0.69 -11.08 19.42
CA PRO A 159 0.42 -12.42 19.91
C PRO A 159 0.51 -12.50 21.43
N GLU A 160 -0.50 -13.08 22.09
CA GLU A 160 -0.55 -13.23 23.55
C GLU A 160 0.27 -14.45 24.03
N TYR A 161 0.46 -15.43 23.16
CA TYR A 161 1.21 -16.66 23.44
C TYR A 161 1.92 -17.20 22.19
N PRO A 162 2.97 -18.02 22.33
CA PRO A 162 3.62 -18.65 21.20
C PRO A 162 2.64 -19.46 20.35
N GLY A 163 2.56 -19.15 19.04
CA GLY A 163 1.64 -19.81 18.12
C GLY A 163 0.25 -19.19 18.00
N ASP A 164 0.00 -18.06 18.64
CA ASP A 164 -1.25 -17.31 18.45
C ASP A 164 -1.37 -16.84 16.98
N ARG A 165 -2.41 -17.30 16.31
CA ARG A 165 -2.69 -17.01 14.89
C ARG A 165 -4.00 -16.26 14.68
N ARG A 166 -4.66 -15.78 15.75
CA ARG A 166 -5.97 -15.10 15.64
C ARG A 166 -5.94 -13.93 14.68
N VAL A 167 -4.94 -13.05 14.81
CA VAL A 167 -4.77 -11.87 13.94
C VAL A 167 -4.39 -12.29 12.52
N LEU A 168 -3.61 -13.34 12.32
CA LEU A 168 -3.29 -13.89 11.01
C LEU A 168 -4.54 -14.43 10.29
N HIS A 169 -5.38 -15.20 10.99
CA HIS A 169 -6.65 -15.70 10.43
C HIS A 169 -7.60 -14.56 10.10
N TYR A 170 -7.69 -13.54 10.97
CA TYR A 170 -8.44 -12.33 10.68
C TYR A 170 -7.91 -11.62 9.44
N ALA A 171 -6.59 -11.44 9.32
CA ALA A 171 -5.97 -10.83 8.15
C ALA A 171 -6.29 -11.60 6.86
N ALA A 172 -6.21 -12.92 6.88
CA ALA A 172 -6.56 -13.75 5.74
C ALA A 172 -8.04 -13.63 5.34
N SER A 173 -8.97 -13.68 6.31
CA SER A 173 -10.40 -13.52 6.06
C SER A 173 -10.75 -12.11 5.59
N ALA A 174 -10.16 -11.07 6.16
CA ALA A 174 -10.31 -9.70 5.68
C ALA A 174 -9.82 -9.55 4.24
N GLY A 175 -8.70 -10.21 3.89
CA GLY A 175 -8.20 -10.25 2.52
C GLY A 175 -9.16 -10.91 1.54
N LEU A 176 -9.85 -12.00 1.94
CA LEU A 176 -10.89 -12.62 1.13
C LEU A 176 -12.06 -11.67 0.88
N VAL A 177 -12.54 -10.98 1.92
CA VAL A 177 -13.62 -9.99 1.79
C VAL A 177 -13.20 -8.84 0.88
N LEU A 178 -11.97 -8.30 1.05
CA LEU A 178 -11.44 -7.25 0.18
C LEU A 178 -11.28 -7.72 -1.26
N GLY A 179 -10.99 -9.00 -1.49
CA GLY A 179 -10.90 -9.60 -2.82
C GLY A 179 -12.21 -9.63 -3.59
N LEU A 180 -13.36 -9.51 -2.90
CA LEU A 180 -14.66 -9.39 -3.57
C LEU A 180 -14.79 -8.08 -4.36
N LEU A 181 -14.10 -6.99 -3.94
CA LEU A 181 -14.17 -5.71 -4.64
C LEU A 181 -13.63 -5.78 -6.08
N PRO A 182 -12.39 -6.27 -6.33
CA PRO A 182 -11.94 -6.51 -7.69
C PRO A 182 -12.84 -7.48 -8.46
N LEU A 183 -13.36 -8.52 -7.79
CA LEU A 183 -14.22 -9.50 -8.44
C LEU A 183 -15.54 -8.89 -8.90
N LEU A 184 -16.15 -7.99 -8.12
CA LEU A 184 -17.34 -7.24 -8.51
C LEU A 184 -17.10 -6.40 -9.78
N LEU A 185 -15.88 -5.84 -9.96
CA LEU A 185 -15.53 -5.08 -11.17
C LEU A 185 -15.29 -5.98 -12.39
N ALA A 186 -15.12 -7.28 -12.21
CA ALA A 186 -15.04 -8.24 -13.30
C ALA A 186 -16.42 -8.64 -13.83
N VAL A 187 -17.50 -8.40 -13.08
CA VAL A 187 -18.87 -8.76 -13.46
C VAL A 187 -19.37 -7.86 -14.60
N PRO A 188 -19.99 -8.44 -15.66
CA PRO A 188 -20.66 -7.68 -16.70
C PRO A 188 -21.69 -6.67 -16.13
N GLY A 189 -21.81 -5.53 -16.79
CA GLY A 189 -22.67 -4.43 -16.36
C GLY A 189 -21.96 -3.45 -15.46
N LEU A 190 -21.56 -3.83 -14.24
CA LEU A 190 -20.83 -2.92 -13.33
C LEU A 190 -19.43 -2.62 -13.85
N GLY A 191 -18.69 -3.65 -14.27
CA GLY A 191 -17.36 -3.48 -14.85
C GLY A 191 -17.39 -2.70 -16.15
N ASP A 192 -18.44 -2.91 -16.98
CA ASP A 192 -18.61 -2.19 -18.23
C ASP A 192 -18.80 -0.70 -18.00
N TRP A 193 -19.73 -0.34 -17.13
CA TRP A 193 -19.95 1.04 -16.75
C TRP A 193 -18.68 1.72 -16.22
N ILE A 194 -17.93 1.03 -15.36
CA ILE A 194 -16.71 1.60 -14.78
C ILE A 194 -15.59 1.73 -15.83
N PHE A 195 -15.32 0.67 -16.59
CA PHE A 195 -14.19 0.69 -17.51
C PHE A 195 -14.49 1.45 -18.81
N LEU A 196 -15.70 1.34 -19.37
CA LEU A 196 -16.06 2.02 -20.63
C LEU A 196 -16.51 3.46 -20.37
N ASP A 197 -17.53 3.64 -19.52
CA ASP A 197 -18.19 4.95 -19.40
C ASP A 197 -17.41 5.89 -18.47
N PHE A 198 -16.90 5.38 -17.33
CA PHE A 198 -16.19 6.22 -16.36
C PHE A 198 -14.71 6.40 -16.67
N MET A 199 -14.00 5.33 -17.07
CA MET A 199 -12.56 5.40 -17.37
C MET A 199 -12.26 5.57 -18.85
N ASN A 200 -13.26 5.52 -19.71
CA ASN A 200 -13.12 5.64 -21.17
C ASN A 200 -12.10 4.66 -21.78
N LEU A 201 -12.11 3.42 -21.29
CA LEU A 201 -11.28 2.35 -21.83
C LEU A 201 -11.87 1.88 -23.16
N GLU A 202 -11.01 1.61 -24.14
CA GLU A 202 -11.43 1.08 -25.43
C GLU A 202 -12.18 -0.26 -25.28
N PRO A 203 -13.32 -0.47 -25.95
CA PRO A 203 -14.15 -1.69 -25.81
C PRO A 203 -13.38 -2.99 -26.08
N GLU A 204 -12.39 -2.97 -26.96
CA GLU A 204 -11.52 -4.11 -27.29
C GLU A 204 -10.72 -4.60 -26.09
N ASN A 205 -10.40 -3.70 -25.17
CA ASN A 205 -9.58 -3.96 -23.99
C ASN A 205 -10.39 -4.37 -22.74
N LEU A 206 -11.71 -4.30 -22.81
CA LEU A 206 -12.61 -4.62 -21.68
C LEU A 206 -12.44 -6.06 -21.18
N GLY A 207 -12.31 -7.02 -22.10
CA GLY A 207 -12.08 -8.43 -21.76
C GLY A 207 -10.80 -8.63 -20.96
N HIS A 208 -9.73 -7.95 -21.36
CA HIS A 208 -8.45 -7.97 -20.63
C HIS A 208 -8.56 -7.35 -19.24
N ALA A 209 -9.24 -6.19 -19.13
CA ALA A 209 -9.45 -5.53 -17.84
C ALA A 209 -10.20 -6.42 -16.85
N ARG A 210 -11.29 -7.09 -17.30
CA ARG A 210 -12.05 -8.05 -16.48
C ARG A 210 -11.20 -9.23 -16.01
N LEU A 211 -10.40 -9.83 -16.92
CA LEU A 211 -9.50 -10.94 -16.55
C LEU A 211 -8.49 -10.51 -15.50
N VAL A 212 -7.89 -9.33 -15.67
CA VAL A 212 -6.94 -8.78 -14.68
C VAL A 212 -7.63 -8.55 -13.34
N MET A 213 -8.87 -8.05 -13.31
CA MET A 213 -9.61 -7.87 -12.07
C MET A 213 -9.93 -9.21 -11.38
N CYS A 214 -10.28 -10.25 -12.13
CA CYS A 214 -10.39 -11.61 -11.58
C CYS A 214 -9.08 -12.06 -10.93
N CYS A 215 -7.94 -11.80 -11.58
CA CYS A 215 -6.63 -12.12 -11.01
C CYS A 215 -6.36 -11.31 -9.73
N TYR A 216 -6.69 -10.01 -9.72
CA TYR A 216 -6.53 -9.17 -8.54
C TYR A 216 -7.43 -9.55 -7.36
N ALA A 217 -8.48 -10.36 -7.55
CA ALA A 217 -9.34 -10.82 -6.46
C ALA A 217 -8.59 -11.63 -5.40
N VAL A 218 -7.54 -12.35 -5.77
CA VAL A 218 -6.73 -13.16 -4.84
C VAL A 218 -5.65 -12.33 -4.14
N TRP A 219 -5.18 -11.25 -4.75
CA TRP A 219 -4.06 -10.45 -4.27
C TRP A 219 -4.24 -9.85 -2.88
N PRO A 220 -5.43 -9.33 -2.46
CA PRO A 220 -5.63 -8.75 -1.13
C PRO A 220 -5.36 -9.72 0.02
N VAL A 221 -5.59 -11.02 -0.18
CA VAL A 221 -5.28 -12.05 0.83
C VAL A 221 -3.80 -12.04 1.17
N PHE A 222 -2.94 -12.08 0.14
CA PHE A 222 -1.49 -12.08 0.31
C PHE A 222 -0.98 -10.73 0.82
N GLN A 223 -1.61 -9.62 0.42
CA GLN A 223 -1.28 -8.30 0.95
C GLN A 223 -1.65 -8.15 2.43
N CYS A 224 -2.79 -8.69 2.89
CA CYS A 224 -3.15 -8.73 4.30
C CYS A 224 -2.16 -9.57 5.12
N ILE A 225 -1.78 -10.74 4.61
CA ILE A 225 -0.79 -11.62 5.26
C ILE A 225 0.57 -10.91 5.32
N ARG A 226 1.00 -10.28 4.23
CA ARG A 226 2.22 -9.47 4.18
C ARG A 226 2.17 -8.35 5.21
N GLY A 227 1.08 -7.57 5.25
CA GLY A 227 0.89 -6.51 6.22
C GLY A 227 1.00 -7.02 7.65
N TYR A 228 0.36 -8.14 7.97
CA TYR A 228 0.48 -8.79 9.29
C TYR A 228 1.93 -9.14 9.63
N VAL A 229 2.66 -9.78 8.72
CA VAL A 229 4.05 -10.23 8.97
C VAL A 229 5.00 -9.04 9.12
N GLU A 230 4.84 -7.98 8.30
CA GLU A 230 5.60 -6.74 8.43
C GLU A 230 5.28 -6.02 9.76
N GLY A 231 4.00 -6.02 10.18
CA GLY A 231 3.58 -5.46 11.46
C GLY A 231 4.16 -6.22 12.65
N TYR A 232 4.18 -7.53 12.58
CA TYR A 232 4.82 -8.36 13.59
C TYR A 232 6.33 -8.09 13.69
N ALA A 233 7.02 -7.95 12.56
CA ALA A 233 8.43 -7.57 12.52
C ALA A 233 8.69 -6.19 13.16
N ALA A 234 7.79 -5.23 12.92
CA ALA A 234 7.87 -3.91 13.53
C ALA A 234 7.61 -3.96 15.05
N TRP A 235 6.65 -4.78 15.50
CA TRP A 235 6.36 -4.97 16.92
C TRP A 235 7.55 -5.51 17.70
N ILE A 236 8.25 -6.52 17.18
CA ILE A 236 9.47 -7.06 17.80
C ILE A 236 10.70 -6.17 17.58
N ARG A 237 10.51 -4.94 17.05
CA ARG A 237 11.57 -3.95 16.76
C ARG A 237 12.66 -4.44 15.81
N HIS A 238 12.29 -5.24 14.80
CA HIS A 238 13.20 -5.76 13.78
C HIS A 238 12.98 -5.12 12.40
N PRO A 239 13.27 -3.82 12.22
CA PRO A 239 12.98 -3.07 10.99
C PRO A 239 13.77 -3.57 9.77
N SER A 240 14.93 -4.20 10.00
CA SER A 240 15.74 -4.79 8.92
C SER A 240 15.01 -5.94 8.19
N ALA A 241 14.14 -6.69 8.88
CA ALA A 241 13.33 -7.71 8.24
C ALA A 241 12.33 -7.08 7.23
N VAL A 242 11.74 -5.94 7.58
CA VAL A 242 10.85 -5.19 6.68
C VAL A 242 11.63 -4.67 5.47
N LEU A 243 12.84 -4.13 5.67
CA LEU A 243 13.69 -3.70 4.56
C LEU A 243 14.07 -4.87 3.63
N CYS A 244 14.45 -6.03 4.18
CA CYS A 244 14.71 -7.23 3.39
C CYS A 244 13.48 -7.61 2.56
N GLY A 245 12.27 -7.53 3.13
CA GLY A 245 11.02 -7.75 2.42
C GLY A 245 10.82 -6.76 1.26
N GLN A 246 11.14 -5.50 1.46
CA GLN A 246 10.98 -4.47 0.43
C GLN A 246 12.01 -4.61 -0.70
N ILE A 247 13.25 -4.98 -0.38
CA ILE A 247 14.27 -5.33 -1.39
C ILE A 247 13.81 -6.56 -2.19
N ALA A 248 13.34 -7.61 -1.51
CA ALA A 248 12.82 -8.80 -2.16
C ALA A 248 11.59 -8.49 -3.03
N TYR A 249 10.74 -7.55 -2.62
CA TYR A 249 9.62 -7.06 -3.44
C TYR A 249 10.11 -6.50 -4.77
N VAL A 250 11.02 -5.52 -4.74
CA VAL A 250 11.51 -4.86 -5.97
C VAL A 250 12.30 -5.84 -6.85
N THR A 251 13.11 -6.70 -6.23
CA THR A 251 13.85 -7.74 -6.96
C THR A 251 12.90 -8.75 -7.62
N GLY A 252 11.93 -9.28 -6.87
CA GLY A 252 10.93 -10.21 -7.38
C GLY A 252 10.07 -9.60 -8.48
N LEU A 253 9.66 -8.33 -8.31
CA LEU A 253 8.95 -7.56 -9.32
C LEU A 253 9.77 -7.47 -10.61
N THR A 254 11.02 -7.01 -10.52
CA THR A 254 11.88 -6.81 -11.69
C THR A 254 12.19 -8.14 -12.39
N LEU A 255 12.52 -9.18 -11.64
CA LEU A 255 12.77 -10.53 -12.21
C LEU A 255 11.53 -11.07 -12.92
N THR A 256 10.34 -10.93 -12.32
CA THR A 256 9.10 -11.38 -12.94
C THR A 256 8.81 -10.60 -14.23
N LEU A 257 9.03 -9.28 -14.23
CA LEU A 257 8.86 -8.44 -15.43
C LEU A 257 9.81 -8.90 -16.56
N VAL A 258 11.09 -9.10 -16.24
CA VAL A 258 12.08 -9.55 -17.21
C VAL A 258 11.72 -10.93 -17.76
N LEU A 259 11.38 -11.88 -16.91
CA LEU A 259 11.00 -13.23 -17.32
C LEU A 259 9.73 -13.25 -18.15
N ALA A 260 8.67 -12.57 -17.69
CA ALA A 260 7.40 -12.50 -18.39
C ALA A 260 7.55 -11.82 -19.76
N PHE A 261 8.35 -10.77 -19.84
CA PHE A 261 8.67 -10.09 -21.11
C PHE A 261 9.46 -11.02 -22.06
N ALA A 262 10.49 -11.70 -21.55
CA ALA A 262 11.30 -12.64 -22.35
C ALA A 262 10.48 -13.84 -22.87
N LEU A 263 9.47 -14.28 -22.11
CA LEU A 263 8.54 -15.34 -22.49
C LEU A 263 7.40 -14.87 -23.42
N GLY A 264 7.37 -13.59 -23.78
CA GLY A 264 6.31 -13.02 -24.62
C GLY A 264 4.93 -12.99 -23.96
N ALA A 265 4.87 -12.90 -22.62
CA ALA A 265 3.59 -12.81 -21.92
C ALA A 265 2.81 -11.55 -22.33
N PRO A 266 1.47 -11.62 -22.38
CA PRO A 266 0.65 -10.50 -22.83
C PRO A 266 0.75 -9.32 -21.84
N GLY A 267 0.80 -8.09 -22.38
CA GLY A 267 1.02 -6.86 -21.61
C GLY A 267 0.02 -6.64 -20.48
N TRP A 268 -1.24 -7.03 -20.68
CA TRP A 268 -2.29 -6.92 -19.66
C TRP A 268 -2.00 -7.79 -18.42
N PHE A 269 -1.29 -8.91 -18.57
CA PHE A 269 -1.00 -9.85 -17.47
C PHE A 269 0.31 -9.55 -16.74
N ILE A 270 1.32 -9.01 -17.45
CA ILE A 270 2.68 -8.81 -16.91
C ILE A 270 2.66 -7.98 -15.63
N GLY A 271 1.90 -6.88 -15.61
CA GLY A 271 1.81 -5.99 -14.46
C GLY A 271 1.25 -6.67 -13.21
N PHE A 272 0.17 -7.43 -13.35
CA PHE A 272 -0.41 -8.21 -12.26
C PHE A 272 0.57 -9.29 -11.77
N ALA A 273 1.12 -10.09 -12.68
CA ALA A 273 2.05 -11.17 -12.33
C ALA A 273 3.26 -10.66 -11.54
N ALA A 274 3.82 -9.51 -11.95
CA ALA A 274 4.93 -8.88 -11.27
C ALA A 274 4.57 -8.43 -9.85
N VAL A 275 3.44 -7.75 -9.66
CA VAL A 275 2.98 -7.31 -8.34
C VAL A 275 2.67 -8.48 -7.42
N PHE A 276 2.04 -9.53 -7.95
CA PHE A 276 1.71 -10.72 -7.19
C PHE A 276 2.95 -11.49 -6.74
N ALA A 277 3.87 -11.78 -7.67
CA ALA A 277 5.13 -12.45 -7.36
C ALA A 277 5.99 -11.62 -6.37
N ALA A 278 6.05 -10.30 -6.55
CA ALA A 278 6.73 -9.40 -5.63
C ALA A 278 6.15 -9.47 -4.21
N THR A 279 4.81 -9.54 -4.08
CA THR A 279 4.14 -9.66 -2.78
C THR A 279 4.53 -10.97 -2.09
N LEU A 280 4.56 -12.08 -2.82
CA LEU A 280 4.99 -13.38 -2.29
C LEU A 280 6.47 -13.37 -1.87
N ALA A 281 7.35 -12.83 -2.73
CA ALA A 281 8.79 -12.71 -2.45
C ALA A 281 9.03 -11.86 -1.18
N ALA A 282 8.36 -10.72 -1.05
CA ALA A 282 8.46 -9.88 0.13
C ALA A 282 8.02 -10.61 1.40
N THR A 283 6.87 -11.28 1.36
CA THR A 283 6.34 -12.03 2.50
C THR A 283 7.30 -13.14 2.93
N ALA A 284 7.82 -13.90 1.97
CA ALA A 284 8.79 -14.96 2.23
C ALA A 284 10.09 -14.42 2.82
N ALA A 285 10.60 -13.29 2.33
CA ALA A 285 11.83 -12.67 2.82
C ALA A 285 11.67 -12.18 4.28
N VAL A 286 10.54 -11.56 4.63
CA VAL A 286 10.28 -11.14 6.02
C VAL A 286 10.19 -12.36 6.93
N LEU A 287 9.44 -13.40 6.53
CA LEU A 287 9.30 -14.63 7.32
C LEU A 287 10.63 -15.35 7.55
N THR A 288 11.48 -15.44 6.54
CA THR A 288 12.81 -16.06 6.66
C THR A 288 13.73 -15.25 7.57
N SER A 289 13.70 -13.92 7.45
CA SER A 289 14.46 -13.02 8.32
C SER A 289 14.02 -13.16 9.79
N LEU A 290 12.73 -13.25 10.06
CA LEU A 290 12.19 -13.46 11.41
C LEU A 290 12.60 -14.82 12.01
N ARG A 291 12.58 -15.89 11.21
CA ARG A 291 13.04 -17.22 11.64
C ARG A 291 14.53 -17.26 11.96
N ALA A 292 15.34 -16.55 11.20
CA ALA A 292 16.77 -16.45 11.46
C ALA A 292 17.05 -15.71 12.79
N PHE A 293 16.29 -14.66 13.08
CA PHE A 293 16.40 -13.91 14.33
C PHE A 293 16.05 -14.75 15.54
N SER A 294 14.91 -15.49 15.51
CA SER A 294 14.48 -16.33 16.64
C SER A 294 15.45 -17.48 16.97
N ARG A 295 16.36 -17.83 16.07
CA ARG A 295 17.40 -18.86 16.32
C ARG A 295 18.67 -18.30 16.95
N GLN A 296 18.85 -16.98 16.96
CA GLN A 296 20.03 -16.33 17.56
C GLN A 296 19.83 -16.02 19.05
N ASP A 297 18.56 -16.02 19.52
CA ASP A 297 18.21 -15.75 20.91
C ASP A 297 18.05 -17.03 21.75
N VAL A 298 18.31 -18.21 21.18
CA VAL A 298 18.39 -19.53 21.85
C VAL A 298 19.82 -20.02 21.90
#